data_43bc7e1d395804ce636f099619cfcbb4
#
_entry.id   43bc7e1d395804ce636f099619cfcbb4
#
_cell.length_a   1.000
_cell.length_b   1.000
_cell.length_c   1.000
_cell.angle_alpha   90.00
_cell.angle_beta   90.00
_cell.angle_gamma   90.00
#
_symmetry.space_group_name_H-M   'P 1'
#
loop_
_entity.id
_entity.type
_entity.pdbx_description
1 polymer ?
#
loop_
_entity_poly.entity_id
_entity_poly.type
_entity_poly.pdbx_seq_one_letter_code
_entity_poly.pdbx_strand_id
1 'polypeptide(L)'
;FVGPFVFGVAVATTIAKGIVSPDDITVYMIIGGLVGAIAWSSLCTYFGLPISNSHSLIGGIMGAGIAGLGFEKLVYDGLGKVFTGIIVAPIGGVLFGVAVTGLIIFFFARRKPAIVNKTFGRLQIISSAWFALTHGANDGQKTMGIIVLILFAADLIPELEMPLWVIFAAAAAMGLGTFFGGYKVIKTLGVKITRLKPYQGFAAETSGGLMLAVFATLGIPASTTHAITGTIMGAGSARRIRAVRWKVSRQIIFSWVITIPGAAGLGALGTYIINLFV
;
A
#
# COMPACT_ATOMS: atom_id res chain seq x y z
N PHE A 1 -1.78 -8.89 -11.06
CA PHE A 1 -2.60 -8.66 -12.26
C PHE A 1 -4.10 -8.90 -11.99
N VAL A 2 -4.46 -10.08 -11.48
CA VAL A 2 -5.88 -10.52 -11.34
C VAL A 2 -6.64 -9.73 -10.26
N GLY A 3 -5.94 -9.27 -9.20
CA GLY A 3 -6.56 -8.62 -8.03
C GLY A 3 -7.60 -7.53 -8.33
N PRO A 4 -7.30 -6.56 -9.21
CA PRO A 4 -8.22 -5.48 -9.54
C PRO A 4 -9.58 -5.92 -10.09
N PHE A 5 -9.65 -7.06 -10.75
CA PHE A 5 -10.89 -7.59 -11.33
C PHE A 5 -11.79 -8.30 -10.30
N VAL A 6 -11.26 -8.66 -9.12
CA VAL A 6 -11.97 -9.46 -8.12
C VAL A 6 -12.68 -8.61 -7.07
N PHE A 7 -12.07 -7.49 -6.64
CA PHE A 7 -12.53 -6.71 -5.48
C PHE A 7 -13.26 -5.40 -5.84
N GLY A 8 -13.60 -5.21 -7.11
CA GLY A 8 -14.32 -4.02 -7.56
C GLY A 8 -13.45 -2.75 -7.56
N VAL A 9 -14.07 -1.57 -7.47
CA VAL A 9 -13.43 -0.26 -7.69
C VAL A 9 -13.59 0.72 -6.51
N ALA A 10 -14.01 0.24 -5.34
CA ALA A 10 -14.35 1.11 -4.20
C ALA A 10 -13.16 1.97 -3.72
N VAL A 11 -11.95 1.39 -3.68
CA VAL A 11 -10.73 2.15 -3.34
C VAL A 11 -10.39 3.15 -4.44
N ALA A 12 -10.58 2.79 -5.71
CA ALA A 12 -10.33 3.70 -6.83
C ALA A 12 -11.23 4.94 -6.75
N THR A 13 -12.51 4.76 -6.46
CA THR A 13 -13.46 5.85 -6.23
C THR A 13 -13.03 6.75 -5.06
N THR A 14 -12.59 6.15 -3.96
CA THR A 14 -12.08 6.94 -2.81
C THR A 14 -10.83 7.74 -3.18
N ILE A 15 -9.94 7.22 -4.01
CA ILE A 15 -8.74 7.95 -4.46
C ILE A 15 -9.12 9.07 -5.44
N ALA A 16 -10.01 8.79 -6.42
CA ALA A 16 -10.41 9.78 -7.41
C ALA A 16 -11.17 10.98 -6.81
N LYS A 17 -12.00 10.73 -5.79
CA LYS A 17 -12.88 11.75 -5.19
C LYS A 17 -12.41 12.27 -3.83
N GLY A 18 -11.45 11.62 -3.18
CA GLY A 18 -11.23 11.77 -1.75
C GLY A 18 -9.92 12.43 -1.32
N ILE A 19 -9.11 12.97 -2.23
CA ILE A 19 -7.84 13.63 -1.87
C ILE A 19 -7.95 15.14 -2.06
N VAL A 20 -8.25 15.58 -3.27
CA VAL A 20 -8.45 16.97 -3.67
C VAL A 20 -9.76 17.05 -4.43
N SER A 21 -10.45 18.21 -4.39
CA SER A 21 -11.68 18.43 -5.15
C SER A 21 -11.48 18.10 -6.64
N PRO A 22 -12.22 17.14 -7.20
CA PRO A 22 -12.05 16.74 -8.60
C PRO A 22 -12.37 17.85 -9.60
N ASP A 23 -13.32 18.72 -9.25
CA ASP A 23 -13.77 19.82 -10.11
C ASP A 23 -12.78 20.99 -10.19
N ASP A 24 -11.83 21.04 -9.25
CA ASP A 24 -10.87 22.13 -9.16
C ASP A 24 -9.44 21.71 -9.58
N ILE A 25 -9.13 20.41 -9.48
CA ILE A 25 -7.76 19.92 -9.77
C ILE A 25 -7.50 19.85 -11.27
N THR A 26 -6.35 20.36 -11.70
CA THR A 26 -5.96 20.33 -13.12
C THR A 26 -5.04 19.13 -13.42
N VAL A 27 -4.98 18.76 -14.71
CA VAL A 27 -4.05 17.70 -15.18
C VAL A 27 -2.60 18.02 -14.80
N TYR A 28 -2.20 19.29 -14.89
CA TYR A 28 -0.84 19.73 -14.56
C TYR A 28 -0.50 19.53 -13.08
N MET A 29 -1.45 19.79 -12.18
CA MET A 29 -1.31 19.51 -10.74
C MET A 29 -1.16 18.00 -10.48
N ILE A 30 -1.98 17.18 -11.15
CA ILE A 30 -1.88 15.73 -11.00
C ILE A 30 -0.53 15.22 -11.48
N ILE A 31 -0.02 15.72 -12.62
CA ILE A 31 1.32 15.38 -13.11
C ILE A 31 2.40 15.80 -12.11
N GLY A 32 2.34 17.01 -11.57
CA GLY A 32 3.27 17.48 -10.54
C GLY A 32 3.26 16.59 -9.31
N GLY A 33 2.07 16.22 -8.85
CA GLY A 33 1.89 15.28 -7.72
C GLY A 33 2.46 13.89 -7.99
N LEU A 34 2.25 13.36 -9.20
CA LEU A 34 2.80 12.06 -9.63
C LEU A 34 4.32 12.09 -9.71
N VAL A 35 4.91 13.16 -10.27
CA VAL A 35 6.37 13.34 -10.31
C VAL A 35 6.94 13.31 -8.90
N GLY A 36 6.33 14.04 -7.96
CA GLY A 36 6.73 14.03 -6.56
C GLY A 36 6.62 12.64 -5.91
N ALA A 37 5.52 11.94 -6.14
CA ALA A 37 5.29 10.59 -5.62
C ALA A 37 6.31 9.58 -6.17
N ILE A 38 6.58 9.63 -7.48
CA ILE A 38 7.54 8.74 -8.15
C ILE A 38 8.96 9.04 -7.67
N ALA A 39 9.36 10.31 -7.61
CA ALA A 39 10.68 10.71 -7.15
C ALA A 39 10.94 10.23 -5.71
N TRP A 40 9.98 10.46 -4.79
CA TRP A 40 10.09 10.00 -3.41
C TRP A 40 10.16 8.48 -3.31
N SER A 41 9.26 7.77 -4.00
CA SER A 41 9.22 6.31 -3.99
C SER A 41 10.49 5.69 -4.56
N SER A 42 11.00 6.24 -5.66
CA SER A 42 12.22 5.77 -6.32
C SER A 42 13.44 5.96 -5.42
N LEU A 43 13.57 7.13 -4.78
CA LEU A 43 14.63 7.43 -3.83
C LEU A 43 14.63 6.44 -2.66
N CYS A 44 13.47 6.24 -2.03
CA CYS A 44 13.36 5.31 -0.90
C CYS A 44 13.60 3.86 -1.31
N THR A 45 13.10 3.43 -2.47
CA THR A 45 13.34 2.07 -3.00
C THR A 45 14.82 1.83 -3.30
N TYR A 46 15.52 2.84 -3.83
CA TYR A 46 16.96 2.77 -4.07
C TYR A 46 17.75 2.48 -2.79
N PHE A 47 17.36 3.11 -1.67
CA PHE A 47 17.94 2.84 -0.35
C PHE A 47 17.39 1.58 0.34
N GLY A 48 16.40 0.89 -0.27
CA GLY A 48 15.77 -0.29 0.30
C GLY A 48 14.93 0.00 1.55
N LEU A 49 14.38 1.20 1.64
CA LEU A 49 13.45 1.62 2.68
C LEU A 49 12.04 1.16 2.30
N PRO A 50 11.38 0.32 3.11
CA PRO A 50 10.02 -0.14 2.83
C PRO A 50 9.02 0.95 3.23
N ILE A 51 8.83 1.90 2.33
CA ILE A 51 7.79 2.94 2.45
C ILE A 51 6.46 2.46 1.91
N SER A 52 5.45 3.29 2.02
CA SER A 52 4.14 3.11 1.40
C SER A 52 4.05 3.91 0.10
N ASN A 53 4.01 3.23 -1.03
CA ASN A 53 3.76 3.89 -2.32
C ASN A 53 2.38 4.59 -2.34
N SER A 54 1.39 4.05 -1.62
CA SER A 54 0.10 4.71 -1.43
C SER A 54 0.22 6.06 -0.75
N HIS A 55 1.05 6.15 0.30
CA HIS A 55 1.28 7.42 1.00
C HIS A 55 2.09 8.39 0.14
N SER A 56 3.03 7.90 -0.67
CA SER A 56 3.74 8.74 -1.64
C SER A 56 2.78 9.32 -2.67
N LEU A 57 1.87 8.49 -3.21
CA LEU A 57 0.88 8.91 -4.19
C LEU A 57 -0.07 9.96 -3.59
N ILE A 58 -0.67 9.65 -2.44
CA ILE A 58 -1.62 10.54 -1.76
C ILE A 58 -0.91 11.83 -1.32
N GLY A 59 0.29 11.72 -0.75
CA GLY A 59 1.10 12.88 -0.36
C GLY A 59 1.43 13.76 -1.55
N GLY A 60 1.88 13.19 -2.67
CA GLY A 60 2.20 13.92 -3.89
C GLY A 60 1.00 14.69 -4.45
N ILE A 61 -0.16 14.03 -4.60
CA ILE A 61 -1.40 14.68 -5.07
C ILE A 61 -1.90 15.75 -4.09
N MET A 62 -1.84 15.47 -2.78
CA MET A 62 -2.20 16.43 -1.75
C MET A 62 -1.29 17.66 -1.79
N GLY A 63 0.02 17.46 -1.90
CA GLY A 63 0.98 18.56 -2.00
C GLY A 63 0.79 19.42 -3.24
N ALA A 64 0.51 18.79 -4.39
CA ALA A 64 0.18 19.47 -5.64
C ALA A 64 -1.11 20.29 -5.50
N GLY A 65 -2.17 19.70 -4.91
CA GLY A 65 -3.43 20.40 -4.64
C GLY A 65 -3.25 21.60 -3.70
N ILE A 66 -2.49 21.44 -2.62
CA ILE A 66 -2.20 22.55 -1.68
C ILE A 66 -1.46 23.68 -2.39
N ALA A 67 -0.46 23.35 -3.21
CA ALA A 67 0.32 24.37 -3.92
C ALA A 67 -0.47 25.13 -4.99
N GLY A 68 -1.41 24.45 -5.66
CA GLY A 68 -2.21 25.06 -6.74
C GLY A 68 -3.54 25.66 -6.27
N LEU A 69 -4.17 25.09 -5.25
CA LEU A 69 -5.56 25.43 -4.86
C LEU A 69 -5.71 25.85 -3.40
N GLY A 70 -4.68 25.58 -2.55
CA GLY A 70 -4.77 25.81 -1.11
C GLY A 70 -5.38 24.63 -0.34
N PHE A 71 -5.35 24.75 0.98
CA PHE A 71 -5.84 23.72 1.91
C PHE A 71 -7.36 23.52 1.85
N GLU A 72 -8.10 24.54 1.43
CA GLU A 72 -9.57 24.55 1.42
C GLU A 72 -10.16 23.55 0.40
N LYS A 73 -9.38 23.18 -0.62
CA LYS A 73 -9.80 22.24 -1.66
C LYS A 73 -9.42 20.78 -1.36
N LEU A 74 -8.88 20.52 -0.20
CA LEU A 74 -8.66 19.15 0.27
C LEU A 74 -9.98 18.51 0.72
N VAL A 75 -10.18 17.25 0.36
CA VAL A 75 -11.36 16.47 0.75
C VAL A 75 -11.10 15.74 2.05
N TYR A 76 -11.45 16.36 3.16
CA TYR A 76 -11.13 15.87 4.51
C TYR A 76 -11.75 14.51 4.85
N ASP A 77 -12.95 14.19 4.34
CA ASP A 77 -13.60 12.90 4.55
C ASP A 77 -12.81 11.75 3.90
N GLY A 78 -12.33 11.95 2.69
CA GLY A 78 -11.49 10.97 2.01
C GLY A 78 -10.12 10.83 2.65
N LEU A 79 -9.50 11.95 3.04
CA LEU A 79 -8.26 11.94 3.82
C LEU A 79 -8.44 11.24 5.16
N GLY A 80 -9.60 11.39 5.82
CA GLY A 80 -9.95 10.66 7.04
C GLY A 80 -9.91 9.14 6.85
N LYS A 81 -10.44 8.62 5.74
CA LYS A 81 -10.34 7.19 5.38
C LYS A 81 -8.89 6.76 5.18
N VAL A 82 -8.09 7.60 4.51
CA VAL A 82 -6.65 7.34 4.32
C VAL A 82 -5.94 7.25 5.66
N PHE A 83 -6.10 8.25 6.54
CA PHE A 83 -5.47 8.26 7.87
C PHE A 83 -5.93 7.08 8.73
N THR A 84 -7.20 6.70 8.66
CA THR A 84 -7.71 5.48 9.29
C THR A 84 -6.94 4.25 8.80
N GLY A 85 -6.78 4.10 7.48
CA GLY A 85 -6.00 3.01 6.89
C GLY A 85 -4.54 3.01 7.33
N ILE A 86 -3.92 4.20 7.50
CA ILE A 86 -2.53 4.35 7.96
C ILE A 86 -2.32 3.79 9.37
N ILE A 87 -3.27 4.02 10.26
CA ILE A 87 -3.20 3.60 11.67
C ILE A 87 -3.66 2.15 11.84
N VAL A 88 -4.79 1.80 11.24
CA VAL A 88 -5.42 0.49 11.43
C VAL A 88 -4.62 -0.62 10.76
N ALA A 89 -3.99 -0.36 9.59
CA ALA A 89 -3.27 -1.40 8.88
C ALA A 89 -2.07 -1.99 9.66
N PRO A 90 -1.13 -1.21 10.22
CA PRO A 90 -0.02 -1.79 10.96
C PRO A 90 -0.45 -2.38 12.31
N ILE A 91 -1.36 -1.74 13.05
CA ILE A 91 -1.83 -2.21 14.35
C ILE A 91 -2.63 -3.49 14.19
N GLY A 92 -3.62 -3.48 13.31
CA GLY A 92 -4.40 -4.67 12.95
C GLY A 92 -3.50 -5.78 12.44
N GLY A 93 -2.52 -5.44 11.58
CA GLY A 93 -1.51 -6.39 11.10
C GLY A 93 -0.78 -7.11 12.22
N VAL A 94 -0.28 -6.37 13.23
CA VAL A 94 0.38 -6.99 14.40
C VAL A 94 -0.58 -7.91 15.14
N LEU A 95 -1.80 -7.45 15.45
CA LEU A 95 -2.78 -8.24 16.20
C LEU A 95 -3.19 -9.50 15.45
N PHE A 96 -3.53 -9.39 14.18
CA PHE A 96 -3.89 -10.55 13.35
C PHE A 96 -2.72 -11.51 13.16
N GLY A 97 -1.50 -10.99 12.93
CA GLY A 97 -0.30 -11.80 12.82
C GLY A 97 0.01 -12.59 14.09
N VAL A 98 -0.15 -11.98 15.27
CA VAL A 98 -0.02 -12.67 16.57
C VAL A 98 -1.11 -13.73 16.70
N ALA A 99 -2.38 -13.38 16.44
CA ALA A 99 -3.53 -14.25 16.62
C ALA A 99 -3.42 -15.51 15.73
N VAL A 100 -3.21 -15.35 14.42
CA VAL A 100 -3.12 -16.49 13.48
C VAL A 100 -1.91 -17.35 13.79
N THR A 101 -0.75 -16.75 14.11
CA THR A 101 0.44 -17.51 14.51
C THR A 101 0.19 -18.27 15.82
N GLY A 102 -0.47 -17.64 16.79
CA GLY A 102 -0.86 -18.27 18.07
C GLY A 102 -1.77 -19.47 17.85
N LEU A 103 -2.78 -19.34 16.99
CA LEU A 103 -3.68 -20.46 16.62
C LEU A 103 -2.90 -21.62 15.99
N ILE A 104 -1.99 -21.33 15.06
CA ILE A 104 -1.16 -22.39 14.46
C ILE A 104 -0.32 -23.08 15.54
N ILE A 105 0.33 -22.31 16.41
CA ILE A 105 1.12 -22.88 17.51
C ILE A 105 0.23 -23.76 18.40
N PHE A 106 -0.96 -23.31 18.77
CA PHE A 106 -1.88 -24.03 19.62
C PHE A 106 -2.31 -25.38 19.00
N PHE A 107 -2.80 -25.38 17.75
CA PHE A 107 -3.27 -26.59 17.10
C PHE A 107 -2.15 -27.58 16.73
N PHE A 108 -0.95 -27.07 16.45
CA PHE A 108 0.18 -27.90 16.01
C PHE A 108 1.25 -28.09 17.10
N ALA A 109 0.99 -27.69 18.36
CA ALA A 109 1.95 -27.77 19.47
C ALA A 109 2.54 -29.17 19.68
N ARG A 110 1.72 -30.21 19.46
CA ARG A 110 2.12 -31.62 19.66
C ARG A 110 2.74 -32.26 18.41
N ARG A 111 2.83 -31.57 17.28
CA ARG A 111 3.39 -32.09 16.04
C ARG A 111 4.90 -31.83 15.96
N LYS A 112 5.64 -32.76 15.31
CA LYS A 112 7.07 -32.60 15.07
C LYS A 112 7.34 -31.33 14.25
N PRO A 113 8.30 -30.45 14.63
CA PRO A 113 8.58 -29.20 13.94
C PRO A 113 8.90 -29.38 12.45
N ALA A 114 9.56 -30.49 12.05
CA ALA A 114 9.85 -30.79 10.66
C ALA A 114 8.57 -30.97 9.81
N ILE A 115 7.55 -31.64 10.37
CA ILE A 115 6.26 -31.86 9.70
C ILE A 115 5.54 -30.52 9.54
N VAL A 116 5.47 -29.70 10.61
CA VAL A 116 4.85 -28.37 10.59
C VAL A 116 5.50 -27.49 9.53
N ASN A 117 6.83 -27.38 9.53
CA ASN A 117 7.55 -26.57 8.56
C ASN A 117 7.35 -27.04 7.12
N LYS A 118 7.31 -28.36 6.88
CA LYS A 118 7.07 -28.93 5.54
C LYS A 118 5.64 -28.64 5.06
N THR A 119 4.64 -28.82 5.92
CA THR A 119 3.24 -28.56 5.60
C THR A 119 3.00 -27.09 5.33
N PHE A 120 3.42 -26.21 6.24
CA PHE A 120 3.23 -24.78 6.09
C PHE A 120 4.11 -24.16 4.99
N GLY A 121 5.26 -24.77 4.65
CA GLY A 121 6.04 -24.37 3.50
C GLY A 121 5.30 -24.57 2.16
N ARG A 122 4.45 -25.60 2.06
CA ARG A 122 3.57 -25.81 0.90
C ARG A 122 2.35 -24.87 0.94
N LEU A 123 1.73 -24.73 2.10
CA LEU A 123 0.58 -23.82 2.29
C LEU A 123 0.96 -22.36 2.07
N GLN A 124 2.22 -22.01 2.31
CA GLN A 124 2.72 -20.64 2.08
C GLN A 124 2.68 -20.25 0.60
N ILE A 125 2.75 -21.19 -0.33
CA ILE A 125 2.56 -20.91 -1.76
C ILE A 125 1.13 -20.39 -2.01
N ILE A 126 0.14 -20.96 -1.33
CA ILE A 126 -1.26 -20.55 -1.44
C ILE A 126 -1.48 -19.20 -0.75
N SER A 127 -0.92 -19.01 0.46
CA SER A 127 -1.06 -17.74 1.17
C SER A 127 -0.34 -16.59 0.47
N SER A 128 0.79 -16.83 -0.18
CA SER A 128 1.47 -15.80 -0.96
C SER A 128 0.67 -15.42 -2.22
N ALA A 129 0.05 -16.38 -2.90
CA ALA A 129 -0.86 -16.11 -4.01
C ALA A 129 -2.10 -15.30 -3.54
N TRP A 130 -2.68 -15.66 -2.40
CA TRP A 130 -3.77 -14.90 -1.77
C TRP A 130 -3.35 -13.46 -1.43
N PHE A 131 -2.20 -13.30 -0.77
CA PHE A 131 -1.68 -11.98 -0.46
C PHE A 131 -1.38 -11.16 -1.73
N ALA A 132 -0.80 -11.77 -2.76
CA ALA A 132 -0.54 -11.10 -4.04
C ALA A 132 -1.83 -10.64 -4.73
N LEU A 133 -2.90 -11.45 -4.67
CA LEU A 133 -4.22 -11.11 -5.21
C LEU A 133 -4.78 -9.85 -4.52
N THR A 134 -4.81 -9.85 -3.19
CA THR A 134 -5.35 -8.72 -2.40
C THR A 134 -4.45 -7.48 -2.44
N HIS A 135 -3.13 -7.66 -2.53
CA HIS A 135 -2.16 -6.58 -2.76
C HIS A 135 -2.43 -5.90 -4.11
N GLY A 136 -2.52 -6.69 -5.19
CA GLY A 136 -2.82 -6.17 -6.53
C GLY A 136 -4.17 -5.45 -6.58
N ALA A 137 -5.20 -5.97 -5.89
CA ALA A 137 -6.50 -5.33 -5.77
C ALA A 137 -6.39 -3.93 -5.15
N ASN A 138 -5.72 -3.81 -4.00
CA ASN A 138 -5.59 -2.53 -3.31
C ASN A 138 -4.75 -1.51 -4.07
N ASP A 139 -3.56 -1.89 -4.52
CA ASP A 139 -2.62 -0.95 -5.12
C ASP A 139 -2.98 -0.65 -6.59
N GLY A 140 -3.53 -1.62 -7.32
CA GLY A 140 -4.08 -1.40 -8.66
C GLY A 140 -5.23 -0.40 -8.66
N GLN A 141 -6.16 -0.50 -7.72
CA GLN A 141 -7.28 0.44 -7.62
C GLN A 141 -6.84 1.89 -7.37
N LYS A 142 -5.74 2.11 -6.62
CA LYS A 142 -5.22 3.47 -6.40
C LYS A 142 -4.72 4.09 -7.70
N THR A 143 -4.02 3.31 -8.51
CA THR A 143 -3.59 3.74 -9.84
C THR A 143 -4.78 4.03 -10.76
N MET A 144 -5.80 3.17 -10.74
CA MET A 144 -7.05 3.40 -11.49
C MET A 144 -7.70 4.72 -11.09
N GLY A 145 -7.83 5.00 -9.79
CA GLY A 145 -8.42 6.24 -9.30
C GLY A 145 -7.71 7.49 -9.82
N ILE A 146 -6.37 7.46 -9.89
CA ILE A 146 -5.61 8.58 -10.45
C ILE A 146 -5.77 8.71 -11.97
N ILE A 147 -5.77 7.59 -12.70
CA ILE A 147 -6.00 7.64 -14.16
C ILE A 147 -7.38 8.24 -14.46
N VAL A 148 -8.43 7.81 -13.75
CA VAL A 148 -9.78 8.35 -13.93
C VAL A 148 -9.84 9.83 -13.54
N LEU A 149 -9.15 10.25 -12.47
CA LEU A 149 -9.06 11.65 -12.10
C LEU A 149 -8.38 12.50 -13.17
N ILE A 150 -7.32 11.98 -13.84
CA ILE A 150 -6.69 12.65 -14.99
C ILE A 150 -7.66 12.77 -16.17
N LEU A 151 -8.36 11.69 -16.50
CA LEU A 151 -9.30 11.69 -17.62
C LEU A 151 -10.46 12.68 -17.38
N PHE A 152 -10.94 12.76 -16.15
CA PHE A 152 -11.98 13.71 -15.76
C PHE A 152 -11.47 15.17 -15.80
N ALA A 153 -10.31 15.43 -15.21
CA ALA A 153 -9.69 16.77 -15.23
C ALA A 153 -9.28 17.25 -16.65
N ALA A 154 -9.19 16.32 -17.61
CA ALA A 154 -8.93 16.60 -19.03
C ALA A 154 -10.20 16.69 -19.88
N ASP A 155 -11.39 16.65 -19.27
CA ASP A 155 -12.70 16.63 -19.96
C ASP A 155 -12.86 15.46 -20.96
N LEU A 156 -12.12 14.36 -20.77
CA LEU A 156 -12.20 13.17 -21.64
C LEU A 156 -13.31 12.20 -21.23
N ILE A 157 -13.80 12.31 -19.99
CA ILE A 157 -14.94 11.56 -19.46
C ILE A 157 -15.86 12.52 -18.69
N PRO A 158 -17.20 12.39 -18.82
CA PRO A 158 -18.13 13.32 -18.15
C PRO A 158 -18.28 13.05 -16.66
N GLU A 159 -17.98 11.83 -16.20
CA GLU A 159 -18.13 11.41 -14.81
C GLU A 159 -16.93 10.54 -14.40
N LEU A 160 -16.69 10.46 -13.07
CA LEU A 160 -15.62 9.63 -12.50
C LEU A 160 -16.01 8.14 -12.50
N GLU A 161 -16.35 7.62 -13.69
CA GLU A 161 -16.59 6.21 -13.95
C GLU A 161 -15.29 5.48 -14.29
N MET A 162 -15.27 4.16 -14.08
CA MET A 162 -14.08 3.34 -14.28
C MET A 162 -14.12 2.58 -15.61
N PRO A 163 -13.49 3.07 -16.69
CA PRO A 163 -13.44 2.35 -17.95
C PRO A 163 -12.68 1.04 -17.83
N LEU A 164 -13.13 -0.02 -18.50
CA LEU A 164 -12.47 -1.34 -18.45
C LEU A 164 -10.99 -1.31 -18.84
N TRP A 165 -10.62 -0.49 -19.82
CA TRP A 165 -9.23 -0.38 -20.25
C TRP A 165 -8.32 0.19 -19.15
N VAL A 166 -8.83 1.07 -18.27
CA VAL A 166 -8.09 1.59 -17.11
C VAL A 166 -7.79 0.48 -16.13
N ILE A 167 -8.75 -0.43 -15.92
CA ILE A 167 -8.55 -1.61 -15.05
C ILE A 167 -7.44 -2.48 -15.63
N PHE A 168 -7.48 -2.78 -16.94
CA PHE A 168 -6.45 -3.57 -17.60
C PHE A 168 -5.07 -2.90 -17.57
N ALA A 169 -5.00 -1.61 -17.85
CA ALA A 169 -3.74 -0.85 -17.85
C ALA A 169 -3.09 -0.82 -16.47
N ALA A 170 -3.88 -0.51 -15.42
CA ALA A 170 -3.41 -0.49 -14.04
C ALA A 170 -2.99 -1.89 -13.56
N ALA A 171 -3.78 -2.93 -13.89
CA ALA A 171 -3.46 -4.32 -13.55
C ALA A 171 -2.16 -4.79 -14.23
N ALA A 172 -1.97 -4.45 -15.51
CA ALA A 172 -0.76 -4.78 -16.26
C ALA A 172 0.47 -4.08 -15.68
N ALA A 173 0.37 -2.76 -15.43
CA ALA A 173 1.45 -1.98 -14.84
C ALA A 173 1.84 -2.52 -13.45
N MET A 174 0.84 -2.85 -12.61
CA MET A 174 1.06 -3.41 -11.28
C MET A 174 1.73 -4.79 -11.35
N GLY A 175 1.26 -5.66 -12.25
CA GLY A 175 1.84 -7.00 -12.45
C GLY A 175 3.29 -6.94 -12.93
N LEU A 176 3.57 -6.13 -13.96
CA LEU A 176 4.93 -5.94 -14.50
C LEU A 176 5.86 -5.28 -13.48
N GLY A 177 5.41 -4.23 -12.80
CA GLY A 177 6.19 -3.55 -11.76
C GLY A 177 6.58 -4.48 -10.61
N THR A 178 5.66 -5.33 -10.18
CA THR A 178 5.92 -6.34 -9.14
C THR A 178 6.90 -7.41 -9.61
N PHE A 179 6.84 -7.79 -10.88
CA PHE A 179 7.73 -8.79 -11.45
C PHE A 179 9.18 -8.29 -11.55
N PHE A 180 9.39 -7.03 -11.94
CA PHE A 180 10.74 -6.48 -12.18
C PHE A 180 11.37 -5.75 -11.00
N GLY A 181 10.64 -5.42 -9.93
CA GLY A 181 11.13 -4.48 -8.93
C GLY A 181 11.14 -4.97 -7.48
N GLY A 182 11.72 -4.13 -6.62
CA GLY A 182 11.53 -4.24 -5.16
C GLY A 182 12.51 -5.15 -4.40
N TYR A 183 13.49 -5.80 -5.00
CA TYR A 183 14.36 -6.78 -4.33
C TYR A 183 15.02 -6.29 -3.02
N LYS A 184 15.46 -5.04 -2.95
CA LYS A 184 16.05 -4.47 -1.72
C LYS A 184 15.01 -4.35 -0.60
N VAL A 185 13.78 -3.96 -0.95
CA VAL A 185 12.65 -3.85 -0.02
C VAL A 185 12.21 -5.24 0.45
N ILE A 186 12.08 -6.21 -0.48
CA ILE A 186 11.77 -7.62 -0.16
C ILE A 186 12.77 -8.17 0.85
N LYS A 187 14.07 -7.95 0.65
CA LYS A 187 15.12 -8.36 1.58
C LYS A 187 14.98 -7.69 2.96
N THR A 188 14.57 -6.43 2.99
CA THR A 188 14.36 -5.72 4.26
C THR A 188 13.19 -6.29 5.03
N LEU A 189 12.05 -6.52 4.39
CA LEU A 189 10.84 -7.06 5.03
C LEU A 189 11.01 -8.54 5.41
N GLY A 190 11.53 -9.37 4.50
CA GLY A 190 11.59 -10.81 4.67
C GLY A 190 12.74 -11.32 5.54
N VAL A 191 13.81 -10.51 5.71
CA VAL A 191 15.02 -10.97 6.41
C VAL A 191 15.48 -10.03 7.52
N LYS A 192 15.37 -8.70 7.31
CA LYS A 192 15.94 -7.74 8.28
C LYS A 192 15.04 -7.51 9.49
N ILE A 193 13.70 -7.62 9.36
CA ILE A 193 12.77 -7.43 10.50
C ILE A 193 12.87 -8.61 11.45
N THR A 194 12.67 -9.82 10.93
CA THR A 194 12.73 -11.08 11.69
C THR A 194 12.97 -12.25 10.75
N ARG A 195 13.50 -13.35 11.27
CA ARG A 195 13.65 -14.59 10.49
C ARG A 195 12.42 -15.47 10.72
N LEU A 196 11.45 -15.35 9.83
CA LEU A 196 10.22 -16.13 9.90
C LEU A 196 10.47 -17.61 9.55
N LYS A 197 9.82 -18.49 10.30
CA LYS A 197 9.63 -19.90 9.89
C LYS A 197 8.48 -19.99 8.89
N PRO A 198 8.36 -21.07 8.08
CA PRO A 198 7.29 -21.20 7.09
C PRO A 198 5.88 -21.00 7.65
N TYR A 199 5.55 -21.53 8.83
CA TYR A 199 4.24 -21.32 9.43
C TYR A 199 3.97 -19.87 9.85
N GLN A 200 5.03 -19.11 10.19
CA GLN A 200 4.90 -17.69 10.51
C GLN A 200 4.73 -16.85 9.22
N GLY A 201 5.42 -17.24 8.13
CA GLY A 201 5.22 -16.63 6.81
C GLY A 201 3.79 -16.84 6.32
N PHE A 202 3.29 -18.07 6.39
CA PHE A 202 1.90 -18.39 6.09
C PHE A 202 0.93 -17.55 6.92
N ALA A 203 1.16 -17.44 8.24
CA ALA A 203 0.32 -16.63 9.12
C ALA A 203 0.34 -15.14 8.74
N ALA A 204 1.51 -14.59 8.44
CA ALA A 204 1.66 -13.19 8.06
C ALA A 204 0.93 -12.87 6.75
N GLU A 205 1.12 -13.69 5.71
CA GLU A 205 0.49 -13.53 4.40
C GLU A 205 -1.03 -13.72 4.47
N THR A 206 -1.50 -14.73 5.18
CA THR A 206 -2.94 -14.99 5.37
C THR A 206 -3.61 -13.84 6.09
N SER A 207 -3.03 -13.37 7.20
CA SER A 207 -3.54 -12.25 7.99
C SER A 207 -3.56 -10.96 7.20
N GLY A 208 -2.44 -10.66 6.51
CA GLY A 208 -2.31 -9.47 5.69
C GLY A 208 -3.30 -9.47 4.52
N GLY A 209 -3.43 -10.59 3.82
CA GLY A 209 -4.36 -10.74 2.71
C GLY A 209 -5.83 -10.60 3.15
N LEU A 210 -6.24 -11.19 4.27
CA LEU A 210 -7.60 -11.02 4.81
C LEU A 210 -7.87 -9.55 5.14
N MET A 211 -6.95 -8.87 5.79
CA MET A 211 -7.10 -7.47 6.13
C MET A 211 -7.19 -6.58 4.89
N LEU A 212 -6.34 -6.81 3.88
CA LEU A 212 -6.38 -6.08 2.61
C LEU A 212 -7.67 -6.34 1.83
N ALA A 213 -8.22 -7.56 1.86
CA ALA A 213 -9.51 -7.87 1.26
C ALA A 213 -10.64 -7.04 1.89
N VAL A 214 -10.68 -6.95 3.22
CA VAL A 214 -11.65 -6.11 3.94
C VAL A 214 -11.47 -4.63 3.57
N PHE A 215 -10.26 -4.13 3.54
CA PHE A 215 -10.02 -2.73 3.16
C PHE A 215 -10.43 -2.44 1.70
N ALA A 216 -10.17 -3.37 0.78
CA ALA A 216 -10.57 -3.24 -0.61
C ALA A 216 -12.10 -3.16 -0.77
N THR A 217 -12.86 -3.99 -0.05
CA THR A 217 -14.34 -3.98 -0.09
C THR A 217 -14.96 -2.76 0.60
N LEU A 218 -14.32 -2.25 1.65
CA LEU A 218 -14.76 -1.04 2.36
C LEU A 218 -14.33 0.27 1.68
N GLY A 219 -13.57 0.19 0.58
CA GLY A 219 -13.05 1.36 -0.11
C GLY A 219 -12.05 2.18 0.73
N ILE A 220 -11.35 1.52 1.66
CA ILE A 220 -10.32 2.16 2.49
C ILE A 220 -8.97 2.03 1.78
N PRO A 221 -8.32 3.13 1.37
CA PRO A 221 -7.01 3.10 0.71
C PRO A 221 -5.90 2.74 1.70
N ALA A 222 -5.80 1.45 2.04
CA ALA A 222 -4.81 0.99 2.99
C ALA A 222 -3.42 0.84 2.37
N SER A 223 -2.38 0.98 3.19
CA SER A 223 -1.00 0.66 2.81
C SER A 223 -0.73 -0.84 2.94
N THR A 224 -0.49 -1.49 1.82
CA THR A 224 -0.11 -2.90 1.76
C THR A 224 1.22 -3.16 2.48
N THR A 225 2.17 -2.22 2.38
CA THR A 225 3.44 -2.28 3.12
C THR A 225 3.24 -2.21 4.63
N HIS A 226 2.32 -1.38 5.12
CA HIS A 226 2.00 -1.30 6.56
C HIS A 226 1.34 -2.59 7.04
N ALA A 227 0.40 -3.12 6.27
CA ALA A 227 -0.29 -4.36 6.56
C ALA A 227 0.69 -5.53 6.70
N ILE A 228 1.50 -5.80 5.66
CA ILE A 228 2.44 -6.93 5.70
C ILE A 228 3.55 -6.75 6.72
N THR A 229 4.05 -5.53 6.92
CA THR A 229 5.06 -5.26 7.95
C THR A 229 4.49 -5.51 9.35
N GLY A 230 3.27 -5.06 9.61
CA GLY A 230 2.55 -5.32 10.85
C GLY A 230 2.39 -6.82 11.09
N THR A 231 1.90 -7.58 10.09
CA THR A 231 1.71 -9.04 10.24
C THR A 231 3.02 -9.80 10.39
N ILE A 232 4.10 -9.38 9.74
CA ILE A 232 5.46 -9.94 9.94
C ILE A 232 5.94 -9.69 11.38
N MET A 233 5.77 -8.48 11.89
CA MET A 233 6.11 -8.16 13.29
C MET A 233 5.27 -8.97 14.27
N GLY A 234 3.96 -9.09 14.01
CA GLY A 234 3.03 -9.88 14.80
C GLY A 234 3.40 -11.37 14.82
N ALA A 235 3.55 -11.97 13.64
CA ALA A 235 3.91 -13.37 13.50
C ALA A 235 5.30 -13.67 14.10
N GLY A 236 6.25 -12.75 13.95
CA GLY A 236 7.59 -12.88 14.54
C GLY A 236 7.58 -12.80 16.05
N SER A 237 6.77 -11.90 16.64
CA SER A 237 6.70 -11.66 18.07
C SER A 237 5.85 -12.68 18.84
N ALA A 238 4.98 -13.45 18.17
CA ALA A 238 4.01 -14.36 18.78
C ALA A 238 4.60 -15.38 19.77
N ARG A 239 5.84 -15.81 19.58
CA ARG A 239 6.56 -16.65 20.55
C ARG A 239 7.49 -15.87 21.47
N ARG A 240 8.17 -14.85 20.94
CA ARG A 240 9.16 -14.03 21.65
C ARG A 240 9.20 -12.64 21.06
N ILE A 241 8.85 -11.64 21.82
CA ILE A 241 8.90 -10.22 21.40
C ILE A 241 10.30 -9.82 20.91
N ARG A 242 11.35 -10.39 21.53
CA ARG A 242 12.75 -10.14 21.16
C ARG A 242 13.18 -10.78 19.82
N ALA A 243 12.34 -11.61 19.19
CA ALA A 243 12.62 -12.16 17.86
C ALA A 243 12.54 -11.10 16.76
N VAL A 244 11.79 -10.03 16.99
CA VAL A 244 11.68 -8.88 16.09
C VAL A 244 12.81 -7.90 16.36
N ARG A 245 13.50 -7.45 15.32
CA ARG A 245 14.54 -6.43 15.39
C ARG A 245 13.93 -5.04 15.46
N TRP A 246 13.51 -4.62 16.63
CA TRP A 246 12.79 -3.37 16.86
C TRP A 246 13.52 -2.10 16.38
N LYS A 247 14.86 -2.14 16.30
CA LYS A 247 15.64 -1.04 15.69
C LYS A 247 15.27 -0.86 14.21
N VAL A 248 15.16 -1.96 13.45
CA VAL A 248 14.74 -1.93 12.04
C VAL A 248 13.29 -1.51 11.93
N SER A 249 12.41 -2.04 12.77
CA SER A 249 10.98 -1.67 12.78
C SER A 249 10.77 -0.17 13.02
N ARG A 250 11.53 0.43 13.97
CA ARG A 250 11.48 1.89 14.22
C ARG A 250 11.94 2.70 13.01
N GLN A 251 12.98 2.28 12.30
CA GLN A 251 13.43 2.93 11.07
C GLN A 251 12.36 2.89 9.98
N ILE A 252 11.66 1.75 9.85
CA ILE A 252 10.55 1.59 8.89
C ILE A 252 9.39 2.52 9.27
N ILE A 253 8.97 2.56 10.53
CA ILE A 253 7.89 3.44 11.00
C ILE A 253 8.28 4.91 10.77
N PHE A 254 9.51 5.31 11.05
CA PHE A 254 9.99 6.65 10.76
C PHE A 254 9.90 6.98 9.26
N SER A 255 10.29 6.04 8.38
CA SER A 255 10.15 6.19 6.93
C SER A 255 8.70 6.37 6.50
N TRP A 256 7.74 5.74 7.17
CA TRP A 256 6.31 5.93 6.90
C TRP A 256 5.84 7.34 7.25
N VAL A 257 6.26 7.85 8.41
CA VAL A 257 5.86 9.20 8.87
C VAL A 257 6.38 10.28 7.92
N ILE A 258 7.61 10.17 7.45
CA ILE A 258 8.19 11.18 6.55
C ILE A 258 7.72 11.06 5.10
N THR A 259 7.06 9.94 4.72
CA THR A 259 6.67 9.69 3.33
C THR A 259 5.62 10.70 2.83
N ILE A 260 4.57 10.98 3.61
CA ILE A 260 3.54 11.93 3.19
C ILE A 260 4.12 13.34 3.05
N PRO A 261 4.79 13.93 4.07
CA PRO A 261 5.38 15.26 3.92
C PRO A 261 6.45 15.34 2.83
N GLY A 262 7.29 14.30 2.69
CA GLY A 262 8.34 14.27 1.67
C GLY A 262 7.77 14.22 0.25
N ALA A 263 6.80 13.36 -0.01
CA ALA A 263 6.12 13.27 -1.29
C ALA A 263 5.28 14.54 -1.58
N ALA A 264 4.64 15.11 -0.56
CA ALA A 264 3.87 16.35 -0.69
C ALA A 264 4.77 17.54 -1.05
N GLY A 265 5.92 17.69 -0.39
CA GLY A 265 6.89 18.73 -0.74
C GLY A 265 7.39 18.62 -2.18
N LEU A 266 7.70 17.38 -2.63
CA LEU A 266 8.10 17.15 -4.02
C LEU A 266 6.95 17.35 -5.02
N GLY A 267 5.72 16.98 -4.66
CA GLY A 267 4.53 17.21 -5.49
C GLY A 267 4.21 18.69 -5.64
N ALA A 268 4.29 19.46 -4.55
CA ALA A 268 4.15 20.90 -4.57
C ALA A 268 5.22 21.57 -5.44
N LEU A 269 6.48 21.15 -5.30
CA LEU A 269 7.59 21.64 -6.12
C LEU A 269 7.38 21.32 -7.60
N GLY A 270 6.94 20.08 -7.92
CA GLY A 270 6.63 19.65 -9.28
C GLY A 270 5.54 20.51 -9.91
N THR A 271 4.46 20.77 -9.19
CA THR A 271 3.38 21.66 -9.62
C THR A 271 3.86 23.10 -9.84
N TYR A 272 4.65 23.61 -8.90
CA TYR A 272 5.22 24.95 -9.05
C TYR A 272 6.10 25.07 -10.31
N ILE A 273 6.96 24.08 -10.55
CA ILE A 273 7.83 24.07 -11.74
C ILE A 273 6.99 24.01 -13.02
N ILE A 274 5.98 23.15 -13.08
CA ILE A 274 5.11 23.03 -14.26
C ILE A 274 4.40 24.36 -14.54
N ASN A 275 3.87 25.00 -13.51
CA ASN A 275 3.18 26.29 -13.65
C ASN A 275 4.07 27.44 -14.15
N LEU A 276 5.39 27.29 -14.17
CA LEU A 276 6.28 28.27 -14.79
C LEU A 276 6.30 28.19 -16.33
N PHE A 277 5.80 27.08 -16.90
CA PHE A 277 5.84 26.80 -18.34
C PHE A 277 4.46 26.74 -18.98
N VAL A 278 3.40 26.81 -18.19
CA VAL A 278 1.99 26.78 -18.64
C VAL A 278 1.31 28.08 -18.21
#